data_788b879a1082fd3892403ae100d71a6b
#
_entry.id   788b879a1082fd3892403ae100d71a6b
#
_cell.length_a   1.000
_cell.length_b   1.000
_cell.length_c   1.000
_cell.angle_alpha   90.00
_cell.angle_beta   90.00
_cell.angle_gamma   90.00
#
_symmetry.space_group_name_H-M   'P 1'
#
loop_
_entity.id
_entity.type
_entity.pdbx_description
1 polymer ?
#
loop_
_entity_poly.entity_id
_entity_poly.type
_entity_poly.pdbx_seq_one_letter_code
_entity_poly.pdbx_strand_id
1 'polypeptide(L)'
;MGLKKWLFALTALLLTASCSKDEAIQPAYQFALTEVVTDHLGKAHTLVLDDGTELALSEPITDMKADSLYRLQALFVQSEQGAQLHSYAQVLAPEAKVYDAMYLPKDAVSVVTCWQGKHYVNLRLAIKGTASGKHLFGFNDEGTHHHTNGTQTRCITLLHNQNQDPLYYTREVYISLPLRPLIQSVPTDSLRLQINTFQGIKSFVFPLK
;
A
#
# COMPACT_ATOMS: atom_id res chain seq x y z
N MET A 1 -71.48 -0.81 -38.38
CA MET A 1 -70.06 -0.50 -38.57
C MET A 1 -69.63 0.45 -37.45
N GLY A 2 -69.08 -0.01 -36.37
CA GLY A 2 -68.70 0.93 -35.30
C GLY A 2 -68.16 0.37 -33.98
N LEU A 3 -68.09 -0.97 -33.83
CA LEU A 3 -67.72 -1.55 -32.52
C LEU A 3 -66.32 -2.15 -32.46
N LYS A 4 -65.57 -2.12 -33.55
CA LYS A 4 -64.20 -2.69 -33.60
C LYS A 4 -63.05 -1.66 -33.42
N LYS A 5 -63.33 -0.39 -33.28
CA LYS A 5 -62.30 0.67 -33.17
C LYS A 5 -62.00 1.12 -31.73
N TRP A 6 -62.80 0.65 -30.75
CA TRP A 6 -62.63 1.06 -29.33
C TRP A 6 -61.85 0.04 -28.48
N LEU A 7 -61.61 -1.17 -29.00
CA LEU A 7 -60.80 -2.18 -28.27
C LEU A 7 -59.29 -2.02 -28.40
N PHE A 8 -58.81 -1.22 -29.36
CA PHE A 8 -57.36 -0.98 -29.55
C PHE A 8 -56.81 0.20 -28.75
N ALA A 9 -57.66 1.05 -28.18
CA ALA A 9 -57.23 2.21 -27.37
C ALA A 9 -57.00 1.90 -25.88
N LEU A 10 -57.45 0.73 -25.39
CA LEU A 10 -57.36 0.38 -23.96
C LEU A 10 -56.16 -0.52 -23.59
N THR A 11 -55.47 -1.03 -24.60
CA THR A 11 -54.29 -1.92 -24.39
C THR A 11 -52.93 -1.19 -24.40
N ALA A 12 -52.90 0.12 -24.67
CA ALA A 12 -51.67 0.90 -24.75
C ALA A 12 -51.32 1.67 -23.47
N LEU A 13 -52.13 1.57 -22.39
CA LEU A 13 -51.95 2.37 -21.18
C LEU A 13 -51.42 1.58 -19.94
N LEU A 14 -50.96 0.36 -20.12
CA LEU A 14 -50.52 -0.51 -19.02
C LEU A 14 -49.02 -0.90 -19.04
N LEU A 15 -48.19 -0.21 -19.82
CA LEU A 15 -46.76 -0.54 -19.94
C LEU A 15 -45.83 0.55 -19.42
N THR A 16 -46.27 1.46 -18.57
CA THR A 16 -45.39 2.37 -17.82
C THR A 16 -45.33 2.01 -16.34
N ALA A 17 -45.21 0.72 -16.02
CA ALA A 17 -44.61 0.33 -14.76
C ALA A 17 -43.09 0.52 -14.94
N SER A 18 -42.64 1.78 -14.85
CA SER A 18 -41.23 2.12 -14.67
C SER A 18 -40.76 1.36 -13.44
N CYS A 19 -39.91 0.38 -13.64
CA CYS A 19 -39.01 -0.08 -12.60
C CYS A 19 -38.20 1.13 -12.15
N SER A 20 -38.59 1.79 -11.06
CA SER A 20 -37.66 2.50 -10.24
C SER A 20 -36.73 1.42 -9.67
N LYS A 21 -35.64 1.14 -10.38
CA LYS A 21 -34.48 0.55 -9.75
C LYS A 21 -34.06 1.59 -8.71
N ASP A 22 -34.37 1.34 -7.46
CA ASP A 22 -33.55 1.85 -6.37
C ASP A 22 -32.17 1.30 -6.62
N GLU A 23 -31.33 2.05 -7.37
CA GLU A 23 -29.91 1.77 -7.45
C GLU A 23 -29.41 1.97 -6.02
N ALA A 24 -29.30 0.87 -5.30
CA ALA A 24 -28.60 0.86 -4.03
C ALA A 24 -27.24 1.48 -4.30
N ILE A 25 -27.03 2.69 -3.78
CA ILE A 25 -25.75 3.40 -3.90
C ILE A 25 -24.71 2.46 -3.31
N GLN A 26 -23.94 1.84 -4.17
CA GLN A 26 -22.86 0.95 -3.71
C GLN A 26 -21.83 1.80 -2.97
N PRO A 27 -21.40 1.39 -1.78
CA PRO A 27 -20.41 2.14 -1.03
C PRO A 27 -19.13 2.25 -1.85
N ALA A 28 -18.57 3.46 -1.94
CA ALA A 28 -17.31 3.71 -2.64
C ALA A 28 -16.14 3.19 -1.80
N TYR A 29 -15.74 1.94 -2.03
CA TYR A 29 -14.57 1.36 -1.40
C TYR A 29 -13.29 2.07 -1.83
N GLN A 30 -12.46 2.41 -0.86
CA GLN A 30 -11.13 2.97 -1.04
C GLN A 30 -10.09 1.97 -0.57
N PHE A 31 -9.01 1.88 -1.35
CA PHE A 31 -7.84 1.09 -1.01
C PHE A 31 -6.67 2.02 -0.74
N ALA A 32 -6.01 1.89 0.42
CA ALA A 32 -4.84 2.66 0.76
C ALA A 32 -3.83 1.87 1.60
N LEU A 33 -2.56 2.27 1.49
CA LEU A 33 -1.55 1.93 2.47
C LEU A 33 -1.66 2.95 3.61
N THR A 34 -1.81 2.46 4.84
CA THR A 34 -2.05 3.29 6.02
C THR A 34 -1.09 2.95 7.14
N GLU A 35 -0.87 3.90 8.02
CA GLU A 35 -0.19 3.70 9.30
C GLU A 35 -1.24 3.71 10.41
N VAL A 36 -1.12 2.82 11.38
CA VAL A 36 -1.90 2.85 12.61
C VAL A 36 -0.99 2.71 13.82
N VAL A 37 -1.35 3.41 14.90
CA VAL A 37 -0.72 3.29 16.20
C VAL A 37 -1.75 2.72 17.17
N THR A 38 -1.37 1.69 17.89
CA THR A 38 -2.21 1.10 18.93
C THR A 38 -1.99 1.78 20.28
N ASP A 39 -3.05 1.87 21.04
CA ASP A 39 -3.01 2.29 22.44
C ASP A 39 -2.47 1.17 23.36
N HIS A 40 -2.42 1.45 24.67
CA HIS A 40 -1.98 0.49 25.70
C HIS A 40 -2.89 -0.74 25.84
N LEU A 41 -4.08 -0.74 25.22
CA LEU A 41 -5.00 -1.88 25.17
C LEU A 41 -4.90 -2.63 23.82
N GLY A 42 -3.97 -2.27 22.95
CA GLY A 42 -3.81 -2.88 21.62
C GLY A 42 -4.90 -2.50 20.63
N LYS A 43 -5.52 -1.32 20.80
CA LYS A 43 -6.56 -0.81 19.89
C LYS A 43 -6.03 0.33 19.04
N ALA A 44 -6.38 0.32 17.74
CA ALA A 44 -6.10 1.44 16.84
C ALA A 44 -7.41 2.16 16.50
N HIS A 45 -7.42 3.48 16.64
CA HIS A 45 -8.60 4.33 16.46
C HIS A 45 -8.53 5.21 15.21
N THR A 46 -7.38 5.29 14.57
CA THR A 46 -7.11 6.19 13.45
C THR A 46 -6.29 5.51 12.37
N LEU A 47 -6.67 5.72 11.11
CA LEU A 47 -5.84 5.43 9.95
C LEU A 47 -5.10 6.70 9.55
N VAL A 48 -3.78 6.64 9.37
CA VAL A 48 -2.98 7.73 8.80
C VAL A 48 -2.60 7.33 7.37
N LEU A 49 -3.10 8.09 6.39
CA LEU A 49 -2.85 7.84 4.97
C LEU A 49 -1.43 8.30 4.56
N ASP A 50 -1.01 7.92 3.38
CA ASP A 50 0.33 8.26 2.85
C ASP A 50 0.58 9.75 2.63
N ASP A 51 -0.47 10.55 2.46
CA ASP A 51 -0.41 12.02 2.39
C ASP A 51 -0.37 12.67 3.79
N GLY A 52 -0.59 11.90 4.84
CA GLY A 52 -0.67 12.33 6.21
C GLY A 52 -2.08 12.68 6.68
N THR A 53 -3.11 12.46 5.87
CA THR A 53 -4.51 12.60 6.29
C THR A 53 -4.83 11.58 7.36
N GLU A 54 -5.45 12.03 8.45
CA GLU A 54 -5.91 11.19 9.55
C GLU A 54 -7.41 10.96 9.42
N LEU A 55 -7.81 9.69 9.42
CA LEU A 55 -9.20 9.26 9.38
C LEU A 55 -9.54 8.51 10.66
N ALA A 56 -10.49 9.03 11.45
CA ALA A 56 -11.01 8.31 12.59
C ALA A 56 -11.70 7.02 12.12
N LEU A 57 -11.47 5.91 12.80
CA LEU A 57 -12.17 4.67 12.53
C LEU A 57 -13.54 4.69 13.22
N SER A 58 -14.60 4.27 12.51
CA SER A 58 -15.96 4.10 13.08
C SER A 58 -15.95 3.04 14.19
N GLU A 59 -15.13 2.01 14.02
CA GLU A 59 -14.84 0.98 15.01
C GLU A 59 -13.34 0.76 15.10
N PRO A 60 -12.77 0.67 16.32
CA PRO A 60 -11.33 0.47 16.47
C PRO A 60 -10.90 -0.91 15.97
N ILE A 61 -9.70 -0.99 15.40
CA ILE A 61 -9.05 -2.29 15.17
C ILE A 61 -8.61 -2.82 16.54
N THR A 62 -8.93 -4.06 16.84
CA THR A 62 -8.61 -4.74 18.10
C THR A 62 -7.61 -5.88 17.89
N ASP A 63 -7.20 -6.50 19.00
CA ASP A 63 -6.35 -7.70 19.00
C ASP A 63 -4.96 -7.52 18.37
N MET A 64 -4.45 -6.29 18.43
CA MET A 64 -3.09 -5.95 18.04
C MET A 64 -2.19 -5.84 19.28
N LYS A 65 -0.87 -5.87 19.09
CA LYS A 65 0.06 -5.62 20.17
C LYS A 65 -0.08 -4.17 20.65
N ALA A 66 -0.13 -3.95 21.95
CA ALA A 66 -0.20 -2.62 22.57
C ALA A 66 1.04 -1.77 22.24
N ASP A 67 0.86 -0.44 22.25
CA ASP A 67 1.90 0.58 22.08
C ASP A 67 2.80 0.31 20.86
N SER A 68 2.17 -0.05 19.73
CA SER A 68 2.87 -0.52 18.55
C SER A 68 2.42 0.22 17.29
N LEU A 69 3.37 0.40 16.36
CA LEU A 69 3.15 0.98 15.04
C LEU A 69 3.01 -0.14 14.02
N TYR A 70 1.97 -0.04 13.17
CA TYR A 70 1.74 -0.98 12.09
C TYR A 70 1.59 -0.26 10.76
N ARG A 71 2.14 -0.86 9.71
CA ARG A 71 1.86 -0.51 8.33
C ARG A 71 0.83 -1.48 7.79
N LEU A 72 -0.31 -0.96 7.31
CA LEU A 72 -1.43 -1.75 6.83
C LEU A 72 -1.78 -1.40 5.38
N GLN A 73 -2.29 -2.39 4.69
CA GLN A 73 -3.06 -2.27 3.48
C GLN A 73 -4.53 -2.33 3.90
N ALA A 74 -5.26 -1.24 3.76
CA ALA A 74 -6.63 -1.12 4.24
C ALA A 74 -7.62 -0.95 3.08
N LEU A 75 -8.74 -1.65 3.16
CA LEU A 75 -9.93 -1.45 2.33
C LEU A 75 -11.02 -0.89 3.23
N PHE A 76 -11.53 0.31 2.93
CA PHE A 76 -12.49 1.02 3.77
C PHE A 76 -13.46 1.86 2.95
N VAL A 77 -14.55 2.28 3.58
CA VAL A 77 -15.48 3.29 3.07
C VAL A 77 -15.35 4.52 3.95
N GLN A 78 -15.13 5.67 3.32
CA GLN A 78 -15.09 6.95 4.02
C GLN A 78 -16.48 7.59 4.05
N SER A 79 -16.89 8.07 5.21
CA SER A 79 -18.12 8.81 5.45
C SER A 79 -17.85 10.06 6.28
N GLU A 80 -18.87 10.89 6.51
CA GLU A 80 -18.79 12.03 7.43
C GLU A 80 -18.47 11.62 8.89
N GLN A 81 -18.78 10.37 9.25
CA GLN A 81 -18.55 9.79 10.58
C GLN A 81 -17.17 9.15 10.74
N GLY A 82 -16.34 9.15 9.69
CA GLY A 82 -15.01 8.54 9.67
C GLY A 82 -14.87 7.41 8.65
N ALA A 83 -13.86 6.59 8.83
CA ALA A 83 -13.57 5.44 7.98
C ALA A 83 -14.18 4.16 8.58
N GLN A 84 -15.05 3.51 7.83
CA GLN A 84 -15.52 2.17 8.13
C GLN A 84 -14.59 1.17 7.46
N LEU A 85 -13.80 0.47 8.25
CA LEU A 85 -12.86 -0.54 7.76
C LEU A 85 -13.62 -1.80 7.32
N HIS A 86 -13.37 -2.25 6.09
CA HIS A 86 -13.91 -3.51 5.57
C HIS A 86 -12.95 -4.68 5.76
N SER A 87 -11.67 -4.46 5.44
CA SER A 87 -10.62 -5.44 5.64
C SER A 87 -9.24 -4.78 5.70
N TYR A 88 -8.27 -5.46 6.26
CA TYR A 88 -6.87 -5.01 6.26
C TYR A 88 -5.92 -6.20 6.24
N ALA A 89 -4.69 -5.93 5.79
CA ALA A 89 -3.57 -6.84 5.89
C ALA A 89 -2.32 -6.07 6.32
N GLN A 90 -1.47 -6.69 7.11
CA GLN A 90 -0.21 -6.07 7.50
C GLN A 90 0.75 -6.02 6.31
N VAL A 91 1.39 -4.87 6.12
CA VAL A 91 2.44 -4.64 5.13
C VAL A 91 3.79 -4.70 5.82
N LEU A 92 4.74 -5.41 5.22
CA LEU A 92 6.09 -5.47 5.71
C LEU A 92 6.76 -4.08 5.58
N ALA A 93 7.23 -3.54 6.69
CA ALA A 93 7.90 -2.24 6.74
C ALA A 93 9.17 -2.29 7.59
N PRO A 94 10.20 -3.05 7.17
CA PRO A 94 11.45 -3.16 7.91
C PRO A 94 12.24 -1.84 7.84
N GLU A 95 12.85 -1.45 8.93
CA GLU A 95 13.82 -0.35 8.94
C GLU A 95 15.06 -0.74 8.14
N ALA A 96 15.67 0.24 7.48
CA ALA A 96 16.97 0.04 6.85
C ALA A 96 18.05 -0.14 7.92
N LYS A 97 18.94 -1.11 7.70
CA LYS A 97 20.06 -1.44 8.58
C LYS A 97 21.34 -1.58 7.78
N VAL A 98 22.46 -1.31 8.41
CA VAL A 98 23.78 -1.63 7.84
C VAL A 98 24.00 -3.14 7.99
N TYR A 99 24.26 -3.80 6.88
CA TYR A 99 24.58 -5.23 6.85
C TYR A 99 26.00 -5.42 6.29
N ASP A 100 26.61 -6.53 6.64
CA ASP A 100 27.89 -6.92 6.02
C ASP A 100 27.68 -7.24 4.53
N ALA A 101 28.40 -6.53 3.67
CA ALA A 101 28.21 -6.55 2.22
C ALA A 101 28.47 -7.91 1.55
N MET A 102 29.20 -8.82 2.21
CA MET A 102 29.66 -10.07 1.58
C MET A 102 28.54 -11.09 1.32
N TYR A 103 27.39 -11.00 2.02
CA TYR A 103 26.33 -12.02 1.97
C TYR A 103 24.92 -11.47 1.78
N LEU A 104 24.76 -10.32 1.17
CA LEU A 104 23.44 -9.71 1.01
C LEU A 104 22.62 -10.39 -0.10
N PRO A 105 21.46 -10.98 0.22
CA PRO A 105 20.56 -11.56 -0.78
C PRO A 105 19.94 -10.44 -1.63
N LYS A 106 20.12 -10.56 -2.95
CA LYS A 106 19.62 -9.58 -3.93
C LYS A 106 18.91 -10.31 -5.07
N ASP A 107 18.04 -11.28 -4.76
CA ASP A 107 17.27 -11.96 -5.78
C ASP A 107 16.39 -10.97 -6.53
N ALA A 108 16.29 -11.15 -7.86
CA ALA A 108 15.63 -10.18 -8.72
C ALA A 108 14.10 -10.14 -8.49
N VAL A 109 13.53 -8.95 -8.61
CA VAL A 109 12.08 -8.70 -8.58
C VAL A 109 11.65 -7.90 -9.80
N SER A 110 10.33 -7.82 -10.07
CA SER A 110 9.78 -6.83 -10.98
C SER A 110 9.17 -5.69 -10.19
N VAL A 111 9.53 -4.44 -10.47
CA VAL A 111 8.92 -3.27 -9.86
C VAL A 111 7.68 -2.89 -10.64
N VAL A 112 6.50 -3.01 -10.02
CA VAL A 112 5.22 -2.56 -10.59
C VAL A 112 5.08 -1.06 -10.38
N THR A 113 5.22 -0.59 -9.13
CA THR A 113 5.26 0.83 -8.78
C THR A 113 6.20 1.07 -7.61
N CYS A 114 6.77 2.29 -7.55
CA CYS A 114 7.57 2.78 -6.44
C CYS A 114 7.23 4.25 -6.24
N TRP A 115 6.79 4.65 -5.04
CA TRP A 115 6.37 6.01 -4.75
C TRP A 115 6.66 6.41 -3.32
N GLN A 116 6.80 7.71 -3.10
CA GLN A 116 6.99 8.29 -1.78
C GLN A 116 5.65 8.78 -1.21
N GLY A 117 5.35 8.38 0.02
CA GLY A 117 4.38 9.02 0.89
C GLY A 117 5.06 9.89 1.93
N LYS A 118 4.31 10.41 2.88
CA LYS A 118 4.84 11.29 3.93
C LYS A 118 5.89 10.60 4.82
N HIS A 119 5.64 9.34 5.19
CA HIS A 119 6.46 8.62 6.18
C HIS A 119 7.17 7.38 5.60
N TYR A 120 6.89 7.03 4.33
CA TYR A 120 7.38 5.81 3.70
C TYR A 120 7.74 6.03 2.23
N VAL A 121 8.72 5.26 1.75
CA VAL A 121 8.79 4.91 0.34
C VAL A 121 8.14 3.54 0.17
N ASN A 122 7.15 3.46 -0.70
CA ASN A 122 6.33 2.28 -0.92
C ASN A 122 6.73 1.57 -2.21
N LEU A 123 6.70 0.27 -2.16
CA LEU A 123 7.00 -0.63 -3.27
C LEU A 123 5.82 -1.56 -3.49
N ARG A 124 5.34 -1.65 -4.73
CA ARG A 124 4.52 -2.75 -5.22
C ARG A 124 5.39 -3.56 -6.15
N LEU A 125 5.70 -4.77 -5.75
CA LEU A 125 6.61 -5.67 -6.44
C LEU A 125 5.85 -6.88 -6.95
N ALA A 126 6.22 -7.37 -8.14
CA ALA A 126 5.81 -8.68 -8.63
C ALA A 126 6.99 -9.65 -8.44
N ILE A 127 6.74 -10.70 -7.68
CA ILE A 127 7.70 -11.76 -7.37
C ILE A 127 7.20 -13.09 -7.90
N LYS A 128 8.12 -13.98 -8.24
CA LYS A 128 7.78 -15.34 -8.66
C LYS A 128 7.96 -16.29 -7.50
N GLY A 129 6.99 -17.18 -7.27
CA GLY A 129 7.03 -18.12 -6.16
C GLY A 129 5.84 -19.06 -6.14
N THR A 130 5.61 -19.68 -5.00
CA THR A 130 4.45 -20.53 -4.71
C THR A 130 3.49 -19.83 -3.74
N ALA A 131 2.30 -20.40 -3.49
CA ALA A 131 1.35 -19.85 -2.53
C ALA A 131 1.89 -19.87 -1.09
N SER A 132 2.70 -20.87 -0.75
CA SER A 132 3.25 -21.07 0.60
C SER A 132 4.69 -20.58 0.76
N GLY A 133 5.34 -20.18 -0.32
CA GLY A 133 6.72 -19.72 -0.30
C GLY A 133 6.89 -18.43 0.53
N LYS A 134 7.90 -18.45 1.39
CA LYS A 134 8.22 -17.33 2.29
C LYS A 134 9.44 -16.59 1.79
N HIS A 135 9.22 -15.50 1.06
CA HIS A 135 10.27 -14.57 0.68
C HIS A 135 10.64 -13.66 1.86
N LEU A 136 11.92 -13.35 1.98
CA LEU A 136 12.41 -12.43 2.99
C LEU A 136 12.82 -11.12 2.34
N PHE A 137 12.46 -10.01 2.96
CA PHE A 137 12.76 -8.66 2.49
C PHE A 137 13.39 -7.83 3.59
N GLY A 138 14.24 -6.90 3.18
CA GLY A 138 14.89 -5.92 4.06
C GLY A 138 15.45 -4.77 3.25
N PHE A 139 16.07 -3.81 3.93
CA PHE A 139 16.74 -2.69 3.30
C PHE A 139 18.14 -2.57 3.89
N ASN A 140 19.15 -2.57 3.01
CA ASN A 140 20.52 -2.27 3.38
C ASN A 140 20.75 -0.77 3.30
N ASP A 141 21.24 -0.19 4.38
CA ASP A 141 21.69 1.19 4.42
C ASP A 141 23.17 1.25 4.05
N GLU A 142 23.46 1.79 2.87
CA GLU A 142 24.83 1.93 2.31
C GLU A 142 25.49 3.24 2.74
N GLY A 143 24.83 4.04 3.60
CA GLY A 143 25.34 5.31 4.07
C GLY A 143 24.96 6.49 3.18
N THR A 144 25.65 7.61 3.37
CA THR A 144 25.36 8.88 2.70
C THR A 144 26.43 9.21 1.67
N HIS A 145 25.99 9.53 0.47
CA HIS A 145 26.85 10.06 -0.58
C HIS A 145 26.81 11.60 -0.58
N HIS A 146 27.99 12.22 -0.48
CA HIS A 146 28.18 13.67 -0.52
C HIS A 146 28.49 14.12 -1.96
N HIS A 147 27.69 15.05 -2.48
CA HIS A 147 27.89 15.60 -3.82
C HIS A 147 28.77 16.87 -3.78
N THR A 148 29.41 17.19 -4.89
CA THR A 148 30.27 18.37 -5.01
C THR A 148 29.57 19.70 -4.84
N ASN A 149 28.25 19.75 -5.04
CA ASN A 149 27.39 20.92 -4.81
C ASN A 149 26.94 21.07 -3.35
N GLY A 150 27.42 20.24 -2.43
CA GLY A 150 27.09 20.24 -1.01
C GLY A 150 25.83 19.47 -0.63
N THR A 151 25.06 18.94 -1.59
CA THR A 151 23.89 18.11 -1.28
C THR A 151 24.30 16.69 -0.90
N GLN A 152 23.41 16.00 -0.16
CA GLN A 152 23.64 14.66 0.36
C GLN A 152 22.51 13.71 -0.03
N THR A 153 22.87 12.49 -0.42
CA THR A 153 21.93 11.43 -0.79
C THR A 153 22.14 10.20 0.09
N ARG A 154 21.11 9.78 0.84
CA ARG A 154 21.13 8.48 1.52
C ARG A 154 20.94 7.38 0.50
N CYS A 155 21.78 6.36 0.55
CA CYS A 155 21.78 5.25 -0.40
C CYS A 155 21.24 4.00 0.30
N ILE A 156 20.13 3.47 -0.22
CA ILE A 156 19.46 2.27 0.32
C ILE A 156 19.33 1.25 -0.80
N THR A 157 19.58 -0.02 -0.49
CA THR A 157 19.35 -1.14 -1.41
C THR A 157 18.28 -2.06 -0.85
N LEU A 158 17.29 -2.43 -1.68
CA LEU A 158 16.33 -3.47 -1.35
C LEU A 158 17.05 -4.83 -1.30
N LEU A 159 16.90 -5.53 -0.18
CA LEU A 159 17.30 -6.92 -0.03
C LEU A 159 16.10 -7.82 -0.27
N HIS A 160 16.30 -8.85 -1.07
CA HIS A 160 15.30 -9.87 -1.33
C HIS A 160 15.96 -11.23 -1.35
N ASN A 161 15.44 -12.14 -0.55
CA ASN A 161 15.81 -13.55 -0.56
C ASN A 161 14.57 -14.35 -0.91
N GLN A 162 14.61 -15.01 -2.07
CA GLN A 162 13.55 -15.90 -2.55
C GLN A 162 13.40 -17.16 -1.68
N ASN A 163 14.41 -17.46 -0.83
CA ASN A 163 14.38 -18.54 0.13
C ASN A 163 14.08 -19.91 -0.51
N GLN A 164 14.68 -20.18 -1.66
CA GLN A 164 14.52 -21.39 -2.47
C GLN A 164 13.08 -21.69 -2.93
N ASP A 165 12.17 -20.70 -2.88
CA ASP A 165 10.81 -20.88 -3.37
C ASP A 165 10.80 -21.02 -4.91
N PRO A 166 10.21 -22.11 -5.48
CA PRO A 166 10.19 -22.29 -6.92
C PRO A 166 9.45 -21.20 -7.68
N LEU A 167 9.94 -20.83 -8.86
CA LEU A 167 9.43 -19.72 -9.69
C LEU A 167 8.15 -20.09 -10.48
N TYR A 168 7.09 -20.58 -9.84
CA TYR A 168 5.93 -21.13 -10.53
C TYR A 168 4.99 -20.06 -11.08
N TYR A 169 4.54 -19.11 -10.27
CA TYR A 169 3.64 -18.04 -10.70
C TYR A 169 4.03 -16.68 -10.12
N THR A 170 3.48 -15.64 -10.70
CA THR A 170 3.72 -14.28 -10.24
C THR A 170 2.65 -13.87 -9.24
N ARG A 171 3.08 -13.30 -8.11
CA ARG A 171 2.22 -12.65 -7.12
C ARG A 171 2.73 -11.26 -6.80
N GLU A 172 1.84 -10.38 -6.39
CA GLU A 172 2.21 -9.03 -5.98
C GLU A 172 2.34 -8.93 -4.47
N VAL A 173 3.31 -8.14 -4.04
CA VAL A 173 3.56 -7.85 -2.62
C VAL A 173 3.78 -6.35 -2.44
N TYR A 174 3.32 -5.83 -1.31
CA TYR A 174 3.61 -4.47 -0.87
C TYR A 174 4.66 -4.48 0.23
N ILE A 175 5.62 -3.56 0.12
CA ILE A 175 6.68 -3.37 1.11
C ILE A 175 6.88 -1.87 1.26
N SER A 176 7.09 -1.41 2.49
CA SER A 176 7.33 0.01 2.77
C SER A 176 8.66 0.21 3.48
N LEU A 177 9.44 1.19 3.04
CA LEU A 177 10.66 1.64 3.71
C LEU A 177 10.30 2.82 4.62
N PRO A 178 10.39 2.71 5.96
CA PRO A 178 10.18 3.82 6.86
C PRO A 178 11.21 4.93 6.66
N LEU A 179 10.75 6.18 6.51
CA LEU A 179 11.63 7.35 6.32
C LEU A 179 12.06 8.00 7.64
N ARG A 180 11.22 7.92 8.69
CA ARG A 180 11.50 8.58 9.97
C ARG A 180 12.87 8.24 10.56
N PRO A 181 13.30 6.95 10.66
CA PRO A 181 14.61 6.62 11.18
C PRO A 181 15.77 7.17 10.35
N LEU A 182 15.58 7.22 9.02
CA LEU A 182 16.61 7.72 8.10
C LEU A 182 16.80 9.24 8.20
N ILE A 183 15.69 10.00 8.30
CA ILE A 183 15.70 11.46 8.40
C ILE A 183 16.26 11.92 9.75
N GLN A 184 15.96 11.19 10.81
CA GLN A 184 16.43 11.52 12.18
C GLN A 184 17.92 11.23 12.40
N SER A 185 18.48 10.27 11.68
CA SER A 185 19.87 9.83 11.87
C SER A 185 20.90 10.79 11.30
N VAL A 186 20.68 11.30 10.09
CA VAL A 186 21.58 12.22 9.37
C VAL A 186 20.73 13.12 8.47
N PRO A 187 20.89 14.47 8.53
CA PRO A 187 20.25 15.36 7.56
C PRO A 187 20.69 15.00 6.15
N THR A 188 19.74 14.67 5.29
CA THR A 188 19.98 14.31 3.89
C THR A 188 18.94 14.98 3.00
N ASP A 189 19.33 15.40 1.79
CA ASP A 189 18.47 16.09 0.84
C ASP A 189 17.59 15.13 0.05
N SER A 190 18.10 13.91 -0.16
CA SER A 190 17.40 12.89 -0.95
C SER A 190 17.74 11.48 -0.50
N LEU A 191 16.86 10.56 -0.86
CA LEU A 191 17.02 9.11 -0.73
C LEU A 191 17.17 8.51 -2.13
N ARG A 192 18.17 7.68 -2.34
CA ARG A 192 18.30 6.80 -3.51
C ARG A 192 18.02 5.37 -3.10
N LEU A 193 16.94 4.78 -3.64
CA LEU A 193 16.61 3.38 -3.45
C LEU A 193 17.00 2.57 -4.67
N GLN A 194 17.87 1.56 -4.49
CA GLN A 194 18.30 0.63 -5.52
C GLN A 194 17.58 -0.71 -5.37
N ILE A 195 17.15 -1.27 -6.50
CA ILE A 195 16.41 -2.53 -6.56
C ILE A 195 17.00 -3.40 -7.66
N ASN A 196 17.42 -4.63 -7.32
CA ASN A 196 17.80 -5.60 -8.32
C ASN A 196 16.56 -6.15 -9.02
N THR A 197 16.49 -6.00 -10.34
CA THR A 197 15.35 -6.48 -11.14
C THR A 197 15.80 -7.46 -12.20
N PHE A 198 14.88 -8.20 -12.79
CA PHE A 198 15.17 -9.11 -13.91
C PHE A 198 15.73 -8.39 -15.15
N GLN A 199 15.71 -7.04 -15.17
CA GLN A 199 16.23 -6.19 -16.25
C GLN A 199 17.48 -5.41 -15.82
N GLY A 200 18.08 -5.77 -14.68
CA GLY A 200 19.21 -5.05 -14.08
C GLY A 200 18.80 -4.16 -12.91
N ILE A 201 19.74 -3.41 -12.37
CA ILE A 201 19.51 -2.55 -11.21
C ILE A 201 18.70 -1.31 -11.63
N LYS A 202 17.56 -1.09 -10.96
CA LYS A 202 16.79 0.16 -11.05
C LYS A 202 17.06 1.04 -9.84
N SER A 203 17.16 2.34 -10.08
CA SER A 203 17.35 3.36 -9.04
C SER A 203 16.19 4.35 -9.06
N PHE A 204 15.66 4.65 -7.88
CA PHE A 204 14.64 5.66 -7.64
C PHE A 204 15.21 6.70 -6.68
N VAL A 205 14.96 7.98 -6.96
CA VAL A 205 15.43 9.08 -6.11
C VAL A 205 14.24 9.87 -5.62
N PHE A 206 14.19 10.10 -4.31
CA PHE A 206 13.12 10.80 -3.62
C PHE A 206 13.69 11.96 -2.81
N PRO A 207 13.07 13.15 -2.82
CA PRO A 207 13.46 14.25 -1.94
C PRO A 207 13.11 13.92 -0.49
N LEU A 208 14.00 14.23 0.43
CA LEU A 208 13.77 14.15 1.88
C LEU A 208 13.70 15.59 2.43
N LYS A 209 12.52 16.21 2.31
CA LYS A 209 12.26 17.57 2.83
C LYS A 209 11.28 17.52 3.98
#